data_7a086cc07da9674bfe15c5158417b346
#
_entry.id   7a086cc07da9674bfe15c5158417b346
#
_cell.length_a   1.000
_cell.length_b   1.000
_cell.length_c   1.000
_cell.angle_alpha   90.00
_cell.angle_beta   90.00
_cell.angle_gamma   90.00
#
_symmetry.space_group_name_H-M   'P 1'
#
loop_
_entity.id
_entity.type
_entity.pdbx_description
1 polymer ?
#
loop_
_entity_poly.entity_id
_entity_poly.type
_entity_poly.pdbx_seq_one_letter_code
_entity_poly.pdbx_strand_id
1 'polypeptide(L)'
;VSRIARALNGQHKSVAGSRILLLGMSYKPNVGDMRESPSLKLLELLRVEGAEMLYHDPHVPDLASHGLRSEPLSDGLLRGLDCVVIATDHKAVDLAPVVECAPLVVDLRNAVRQSRGDASGAVPDNVDVL
;
A
#
# COMPACT_ATOMS: atom_id res chain seq x y z
N VAL A 1 8.36 5.60 6.61
CA VAL A 1 7.41 5.79 7.73
C VAL A 1 7.03 7.26 7.91
N SER A 2 8.00 8.17 7.89
CA SER A 2 7.69 9.59 8.10
C SER A 2 6.78 10.17 7.01
N ARG A 3 6.93 9.72 5.76
CA ARG A 3 6.08 10.16 4.66
C ARG A 3 4.64 9.67 4.85
N ILE A 4 4.46 8.43 5.28
CA ILE A 4 3.14 7.86 5.55
C ILE A 4 2.48 8.59 6.72
N ALA A 5 3.22 8.84 7.79
CA ALA A 5 2.74 9.60 8.94
C ALA A 5 2.29 11.00 8.53
N ARG A 6 3.07 11.68 7.69
CA ARG A 6 2.74 13.02 7.20
C ARG A 6 1.48 13.02 6.35
N ALA A 7 1.34 12.03 5.46
CA ALA A 7 0.15 11.91 4.62
C ALA A 7 -1.11 11.68 5.46
N LEU A 8 -1.03 10.80 6.47
CA LEU A 8 -2.12 10.56 7.41
C LEU A 8 -2.47 11.80 8.22
N ASN A 9 -1.46 12.53 8.68
CA ASN A 9 -1.68 13.78 9.43
C ASN A 9 -2.43 14.82 8.60
N GLY A 10 -2.22 14.84 7.29
CA GLY A 10 -2.99 15.68 6.38
C GLY A 10 -4.48 15.38 6.36
N GLN A 11 -4.87 14.18 6.79
CA GLN A 11 -6.26 13.75 6.96
C GLN A 11 -6.68 13.70 8.42
N HIS A 12 -5.95 14.34 9.32
CA HIS A 12 -6.20 14.36 10.76
C HIS A 12 -6.14 12.97 11.39
N LYS A 13 -5.28 12.08 10.88
CA LYS A 13 -5.08 10.72 11.38
C LYS A 13 -3.64 10.51 11.79
N SER A 14 -3.41 9.56 12.70
CA SER A 14 -2.07 9.14 13.08
C SER A 14 -1.81 7.71 12.61
N VAL A 15 -0.54 7.31 12.55
CA VAL A 15 -0.17 5.93 12.26
C VAL A 15 -0.75 4.99 13.31
N ALA A 16 -0.67 5.36 14.58
CA ALA A 16 -1.25 4.57 15.66
C ALA A 16 -2.77 4.49 15.50
N GLY A 17 -3.29 3.28 15.46
CA GLY A 17 -4.72 3.02 15.29
C GLY A 17 -5.22 3.05 13.86
N SER A 18 -4.40 3.41 12.89
CA SER A 18 -4.80 3.38 11.48
C SER A 18 -4.72 1.98 10.90
N ARG A 19 -5.67 1.67 10.00
CA ARG A 19 -5.64 0.44 9.20
C ARG A 19 -4.94 0.74 7.88
N ILE A 20 -3.79 0.11 7.67
CA ILE A 20 -2.92 0.38 6.53
C ILE A 20 -2.70 -0.92 5.77
N LEU A 21 -2.95 -0.90 4.46
CA LEU A 21 -2.68 -2.02 3.57
C LEU A 21 -1.43 -1.71 2.74
N LEU A 22 -0.44 -2.61 2.80
CA LEU A 22 0.69 -2.57 1.89
C LEU A 22 0.34 -3.31 0.60
N LEU A 23 0.42 -2.61 -0.51
CA LEU A 23 0.22 -3.18 -1.83
C LEU A 23 1.57 -3.57 -2.39
N GLY A 24 1.83 -4.87 -2.42
CA GLY A 24 3.13 -5.42 -2.78
C GLY A 24 3.99 -5.73 -1.56
N MET A 25 4.46 -6.97 -1.47
CA MET A 25 5.27 -7.45 -0.35
C MET A 25 6.62 -7.99 -0.83
N SER A 26 6.70 -8.46 -2.06
CA SER A 26 7.94 -8.99 -2.61
C SER A 26 8.95 -7.89 -2.91
N TYR A 27 10.23 -8.26 -2.96
CA TYR A 27 11.32 -7.34 -3.23
C TYR A 27 11.27 -6.77 -4.65
N LYS A 28 10.92 -7.60 -5.63
CA LYS A 28 10.89 -7.21 -7.05
C LYS A 28 9.47 -7.31 -7.61
N PRO A 29 9.13 -6.44 -8.59
CA PRO A 29 7.83 -6.56 -9.26
C PRO A 29 7.66 -7.92 -9.95
N ASN A 30 6.41 -8.41 -9.94
CA ASN A 30 5.98 -9.62 -10.67
C ASN A 30 6.67 -10.92 -10.26
N VAL A 31 7.30 -10.97 -9.09
CA VAL A 31 7.89 -12.18 -8.50
C VAL A 31 7.57 -12.26 -7.01
N GLY A 32 7.66 -13.45 -6.44
CA GLY A 32 7.36 -13.70 -5.02
C GLY A 32 8.59 -13.71 -4.11
N ASP A 33 9.65 -12.99 -4.45
CA ASP A 33 10.88 -12.98 -3.67
C ASP A 33 10.75 -12.05 -2.46
N MET A 34 10.82 -12.62 -1.26
CA MET A 34 10.71 -11.89 0.02
C MET A 34 12.06 -11.57 0.65
N ARG A 35 13.15 -12.07 0.10
CA ARG A 35 14.48 -11.84 0.69
C ARG A 35 14.84 -10.37 0.62
N GLU A 36 15.27 -9.82 1.75
CA GLU A 36 15.66 -8.41 1.86
C GLU A 36 14.56 -7.44 1.43
N SER A 37 13.28 -7.83 1.60
CA SER A 37 12.15 -7.01 1.17
C SER A 37 12.05 -5.72 1.99
N PRO A 38 12.15 -4.53 1.37
CA PRO A 38 11.89 -3.28 2.06
C PRO A 38 10.44 -3.16 2.55
N SER A 39 9.51 -3.79 1.83
CA SER A 39 8.09 -3.79 2.21
C SER A 39 7.85 -4.53 3.52
N LEU A 40 8.52 -5.67 3.73
CA LEU A 40 8.42 -6.40 4.98
C LEU A 40 8.93 -5.58 6.16
N LYS A 41 10.06 -4.91 5.97
CA LYS A 41 10.61 -4.02 6.98
C LYS A 41 9.67 -2.85 7.29
N LEU A 42 9.07 -2.28 6.27
CA LEU A 42 8.10 -1.20 6.42
C LEU A 42 6.89 -1.66 7.22
N LEU A 43 6.38 -2.86 6.93
CA LEU A 43 5.27 -3.46 7.67
C LEU A 43 5.61 -3.59 9.16
N GLU A 44 6.81 -4.08 9.47
CA GLU A 44 7.25 -4.24 10.86
C GLU A 44 7.36 -2.89 11.57
N LEU A 45 7.92 -1.87 10.90
CA LEU A 45 8.05 -0.53 11.47
C LEU A 45 6.69 0.11 11.73
N LEU A 46 5.75 -0.04 10.82
CA LEU A 46 4.40 0.53 11.00
C LEU A 46 3.65 -0.18 12.12
N ARG A 47 3.85 -1.48 12.30
CA ARG A 47 3.28 -2.21 13.45
C ARG A 47 3.83 -1.68 14.77
N VAL A 48 5.12 -1.41 14.84
CA VAL A 48 5.74 -0.82 16.04
C VAL A 48 5.12 0.53 16.36
N GLU A 49 4.77 1.30 15.34
CA GLU A 49 4.09 2.60 15.50
C GLU A 49 2.61 2.48 15.89
N GLY A 50 2.06 1.27 15.95
CA GLY A 50 0.70 1.02 16.38
C GLY A 50 -0.34 0.87 15.27
N ALA A 51 0.08 0.75 14.02
CA ALA A 51 -0.83 0.53 12.89
C ALA A 51 -1.34 -0.91 12.86
N GLU A 52 -2.59 -1.07 12.42
CA GLU A 52 -3.14 -2.38 12.07
C GLU A 52 -2.77 -2.65 10.62
N MET A 53 -1.89 -3.64 10.39
CA MET A 53 -1.32 -3.89 9.07
C MET A 53 -2.03 -5.02 8.34
N LEU A 54 -2.29 -4.76 7.04
CA LEU A 54 -2.75 -5.77 6.07
C LEU A 54 -1.84 -5.66 4.85
N TYR A 55 -1.88 -6.65 3.97
CA TYR A 55 -1.18 -6.55 2.69
C TYR A 55 -1.94 -7.27 1.59
N HIS A 56 -1.63 -6.91 0.36
CA HIS A 56 -2.04 -7.64 -0.83
C HIS A 56 -0.85 -7.82 -1.75
N ASP A 57 -0.55 -9.05 -2.12
CA ASP A 57 0.46 -9.38 -3.13
C ASP A 57 0.10 -10.71 -3.78
N PRO A 58 -0.22 -10.72 -5.10
CA PRO A 58 -0.59 -11.94 -5.78
C PRO A 58 0.54 -12.98 -5.85
N HIS A 59 1.78 -12.55 -5.66
CA HIS A 59 2.96 -13.41 -5.68
C HIS A 59 3.38 -13.88 -4.29
N VAL A 60 2.75 -13.39 -3.23
CA VAL A 60 3.04 -13.75 -1.84
C VAL A 60 1.70 -14.03 -1.13
N PRO A 61 1.11 -15.22 -1.34
CA PRO A 61 -0.22 -15.49 -0.80
C PRO A 61 -0.27 -15.62 0.72
N ASP A 62 0.86 -15.93 1.35
CA ASP A 62 0.91 -16.22 2.79
C ASP A 62 2.15 -15.59 3.40
N LEU A 63 1.98 -14.96 4.56
CA LEU A 63 3.05 -14.38 5.38
C LEU A 63 2.88 -14.88 6.82
N ALA A 64 2.98 -16.21 6.98
CA ALA A 64 2.68 -16.88 8.25
C ALA A 64 3.57 -16.40 9.40
N SER A 65 4.83 -16.05 9.12
CA SER A 65 5.75 -15.54 10.13
C SER A 65 5.24 -14.28 10.83
N HIS A 66 4.34 -13.54 10.17
CA HIS A 66 3.75 -12.30 10.68
C HIS A 66 2.25 -12.43 10.95
N GLY A 67 1.71 -13.65 10.82
CA GLY A 67 0.29 -13.90 11.06
C GLY A 67 -0.62 -13.31 10.02
N LEU A 68 -0.15 -13.11 8.80
CA LEU A 68 -0.89 -12.45 7.74
C LEU A 68 -1.05 -13.33 6.50
N ARG A 69 -2.05 -13.01 5.72
CA ARG A 69 -2.29 -13.54 4.37
C ARG A 69 -2.55 -12.39 3.43
N SER A 70 -2.29 -12.59 2.14
CA SER A 70 -2.67 -11.62 1.13
C SER A 70 -4.19 -11.46 1.12
N GLU A 71 -4.67 -10.24 1.36
CA GLU A 71 -6.09 -9.93 1.39
C GLU A 71 -6.59 -9.66 -0.02
N PRO A 72 -7.75 -10.21 -0.43
CA PRO A 72 -8.35 -9.84 -1.70
C PRO A 72 -8.72 -8.36 -1.71
N LEU A 73 -8.41 -7.67 -2.80
CA LEU A 73 -8.79 -6.28 -2.96
C LEU A 73 -10.27 -6.20 -3.34
N SER A 74 -11.09 -5.74 -2.44
CA SER A 74 -12.50 -5.46 -2.70
C SER A 74 -12.79 -4.01 -2.39
N ASP A 75 -13.84 -3.46 -2.99
CA ASP A 75 -14.23 -2.07 -2.73
C ASP A 75 -14.56 -1.86 -1.25
N GLY A 76 -15.23 -2.83 -0.63
CA GLY A 76 -15.55 -2.76 0.80
C GLY A 76 -14.32 -2.74 1.68
N LEU A 77 -13.33 -3.58 1.39
CA LEU A 77 -12.06 -3.57 2.13
C LEU A 77 -11.36 -2.21 1.98
N LEU A 78 -11.22 -1.73 0.74
CA LEU A 78 -10.53 -0.49 0.46
C LEU A 78 -11.16 0.72 1.14
N ARG A 79 -12.48 0.80 1.16
CA ARG A 79 -13.20 1.90 1.83
C ARG A 79 -13.03 1.87 3.35
N GLY A 80 -12.84 0.70 3.91
CA GLY A 80 -12.64 0.54 5.36
C GLY A 80 -11.22 0.78 5.84
N LEU A 81 -10.28 1.02 4.95
CA LEU A 81 -8.88 1.32 5.31
C LEU A 81 -8.70 2.82 5.56
N ASP A 82 -7.64 3.15 6.28
CA ASP A 82 -7.21 4.55 6.42
C ASP A 82 -6.19 4.93 5.36
N CYS A 83 -5.37 3.98 4.90
CA CYS A 83 -4.34 4.24 3.91
C CYS A 83 -3.98 2.96 3.16
N VAL A 84 -3.67 3.11 1.87
CA VAL A 84 -3.00 2.08 1.06
C VAL A 84 -1.63 2.60 0.68
N VAL A 85 -0.60 1.80 0.89
CA VAL A 85 0.78 2.14 0.51
C VAL A 85 1.19 1.24 -0.65
N ILE A 86 1.49 1.83 -1.79
CA ILE A 86 1.98 1.09 -2.96
C ILE A 86 3.50 0.94 -2.81
N ALA A 87 3.92 -0.24 -2.37
CA ALA A 87 5.32 -0.53 -2.08
C ALA A 87 6.03 -1.28 -3.20
N THR A 88 5.28 -2.07 -3.99
CA THR A 88 5.81 -2.78 -5.16
C THR A 88 4.77 -2.70 -6.27
N ASP A 89 5.21 -2.38 -7.49
CA ASP A 89 4.33 -2.25 -8.65
C ASP A 89 4.22 -3.58 -9.39
N HIS A 90 3.26 -4.41 -9.00
CA HIS A 90 2.93 -5.64 -9.72
C HIS A 90 1.88 -5.38 -10.79
N LYS A 91 2.17 -5.75 -12.02
CA LYS A 91 1.25 -5.54 -13.16
C LYS A 91 -0.05 -6.34 -13.03
N ALA A 92 -0.05 -7.43 -12.26
CA ALA A 92 -1.24 -8.22 -12.00
C ALA A 92 -2.28 -7.48 -11.14
N VAL A 93 -1.91 -6.37 -10.50
CA VAL A 93 -2.79 -5.59 -9.64
C VAL A 93 -3.39 -4.43 -10.43
N ASP A 94 -4.72 -4.37 -10.45
CA ASP A 94 -5.44 -3.23 -11.03
C ASP A 94 -5.54 -2.12 -9.98
N LEU A 95 -4.92 -0.97 -10.26
CA LEU A 95 -4.88 0.16 -9.35
C LEU A 95 -6.14 1.05 -9.40
N ALA A 96 -6.98 0.91 -10.41
CA ALA A 96 -8.16 1.77 -10.56
C ALA A 96 -9.10 1.69 -9.35
N PRO A 97 -9.54 0.51 -8.86
CA PRO A 97 -10.37 0.45 -7.67
C PRO A 97 -9.65 0.91 -6.41
N VAL A 98 -8.33 0.72 -6.32
CA VAL A 98 -7.55 1.22 -5.18
C VAL A 98 -7.65 2.74 -5.09
N VAL A 99 -7.43 3.43 -6.19
CA VAL A 99 -7.50 4.89 -6.25
C VAL A 99 -8.93 5.39 -5.99
N GLU A 100 -9.93 4.71 -6.53
CA GLU A 100 -11.33 5.13 -6.38
C GLU A 100 -11.86 4.94 -4.96
N CYS A 101 -11.47 3.88 -4.26
CA CYS A 101 -12.12 3.46 -3.01
C CYS A 101 -11.30 3.79 -1.77
N ALA A 102 -9.97 3.79 -1.83
CA ALA A 102 -9.14 4.07 -0.67
C ALA A 102 -9.18 5.56 -0.30
N PRO A 103 -9.33 5.90 0.98
CA PRO A 103 -9.34 7.31 1.40
C PRO A 103 -8.01 8.02 1.16
N LEU A 104 -6.91 7.28 1.24
CA LEU A 104 -5.56 7.82 1.03
C LEU A 104 -4.69 6.74 0.40
N VAL A 105 -3.93 7.11 -0.62
CA VAL A 105 -2.95 6.23 -1.26
C VAL A 105 -1.59 6.91 -1.20
N VAL A 106 -0.61 6.26 -0.59
CA VAL A 106 0.79 6.71 -0.62
C VAL A 106 1.52 5.86 -1.65
N ASP A 107 1.90 6.46 -2.76
CA ASP A 107 2.49 5.77 -3.90
C ASP A 107 4.00 5.96 -3.90
N LEU A 108 4.71 4.96 -3.39
CA LEU A 108 6.17 4.98 -3.30
C LEU A 108 6.86 4.60 -4.62
N ARG A 109 6.11 4.15 -5.62
CA ARG A 109 6.66 3.62 -6.87
C ARG A 109 6.24 4.40 -8.10
N ASN A 110 5.46 5.47 -7.93
CA ASN A 110 4.87 6.21 -9.04
C ASN A 110 4.02 5.33 -9.97
N ALA A 111 3.41 4.29 -9.38
CA ALA A 111 2.67 3.28 -10.13
C ALA A 111 1.34 3.81 -10.68
N VAL A 112 0.69 4.72 -9.96
CA VAL A 112 -0.61 5.28 -10.37
C VAL A 112 -0.47 6.04 -11.69
N ARG A 113 0.53 6.91 -11.83
CA ARG A 113 0.78 7.64 -13.08
C ARG A 113 1.08 6.69 -14.22
N GLN A 114 1.92 5.68 -13.98
CA GLN A 114 2.30 4.71 -14.99
C GLN A 114 1.10 3.88 -15.44
N SER A 115 0.23 3.47 -14.52
CA SER A 115 -0.94 2.66 -14.84
C SER A 115 -1.98 3.44 -15.67
N ARG A 116 -2.07 4.76 -15.45
CA ARG A 116 -3.03 5.61 -16.14
C ARG A 116 -2.54 6.05 -17.52
N GLY A 117 -1.23 5.93 -17.77
CA GLY A 117 -0.62 6.41 -19.02
C GLY A 117 -0.76 7.93 -19.20
N ASP A 118 -0.90 8.66 -18.10
CA ASP A 118 -1.15 10.10 -18.13
C ASP A 118 0.16 10.87 -18.22
N ALA A 119 0.40 11.47 -19.37
CA ALA A 119 1.61 12.26 -19.64
C ALA A 119 1.60 13.61 -18.92
N SER A 120 0.44 14.08 -18.44
CA SER A 120 0.34 15.36 -17.73
C SER A 120 0.95 15.30 -16.32
N GLY A 121 1.12 14.09 -15.79
CA GLY A 121 1.64 13.87 -14.45
C GLY A 121 0.62 14.15 -13.36
N ALA A 122 -0.63 14.41 -13.69
CA ALA A 122 -1.69 14.62 -12.71
C ALA A 122 -2.05 13.34 -12.00
N VAL A 123 -2.30 13.45 -10.68
CA VAL A 123 -2.79 12.33 -9.87
C VAL A 123 -4.03 12.79 -9.11
N PRO A 124 -4.92 11.84 -8.71
CA PRO A 124 -6.06 12.18 -7.87
C PRO A 124 -5.65 12.81 -6.53
N ASP A 125 -6.55 13.59 -5.94
CA ASP A 125 -6.28 14.31 -4.69
C ASP A 125 -5.96 13.39 -3.51
N ASN A 126 -6.47 12.16 -3.51
CA ASN A 126 -6.21 11.18 -2.46
C ASN A 126 -4.89 10.42 -2.64
N VAL A 127 -4.12 10.70 -3.69
CA VAL A 127 -2.86 10.02 -3.97
C VAL A 127 -1.69 10.95 -3.65
N ASP A 128 -0.82 10.50 -2.75
CA ASP A 128 0.44 11.15 -2.41
C ASP A 128 1.57 10.39 -3.09
N VAL A 129 2.23 11.02 -4.05
CA VAL A 129 3.30 10.43 -4.85
C VAL A 129 4.65 10.89 -4.32
N LEU A 130 5.58 9.95 -4.28
CA LEU A 130 6.95 10.22 -3.87
C LEU A 130 7.64 11.20 -4.81
#